data_e1bc5786cc97d09fe341019bcd25a53c
#
_entry.id   e1bc5786cc97d09fe341019bcd25a53c
#
_cell.length_a   1.000
_cell.length_b   1.000
_cell.length_c   1.000
_cell.angle_alpha   90.00
_cell.angle_beta   90.00
_cell.angle_gamma   90.00
#
_symmetry.space_group_name_H-M   'P 1'
#
loop_
_entity.id
_entity.type
_entity.pdbx_description
1 polymer ?
#
loop_
_entity_poly.entity_id
_entity_poly.type
_entity_poly.pdbx_seq_one_letter_code
_entity_poly.pdbx_strand_id
1 'polypeptide(L)'
;MKKLLFISLIALAFFIGCDPIDKYPDIDGVDTENTTPDKEDPENPEDPETPEDPSDPNDPTEPSDPNDPDNPDDPENPDDPTNPDPAPGTIIPFTTASTNDAGVMYVWDDSVIPEITIHMTSSEWNKLLKRYDEYQHNVDYFHADFTYKKGNDVTFIEDGGVRLRGNTSRRRPEGNGGQNHDSVNPDWHHCHFGINFRKYHKDDAHTINGIRKVNLKWFKDDPCYVRELYCYDLFRRYGIWTSAFSSYCRVWLQIDDETPAYYGVYNMIEPIDDKFVSRRVDGMFENKDGYLWKCVYGEGGMADLKSTDDYKFNWDQDNGINYTYEFKGDEEDFEAAKAQLKDFILKLNGKGDESFYQWINEVCDVNFLLKTYAVNVAVGMWDDFWNNGNNYYLYFNSTDMYDYEVFFLPYDYDNTLGTSSNCGVQSDSGRQDPYNWGDSGLLMERLMRFDEFRQIYRDALKELAAPSKELFHANASIPRIKAWQSKIAPYISNDTGEDMDIKDRPASWGNHGKYRLMDEGINNFFVVKTGV
;
A
#
# COMPACT_ATOMS: atom_id res chain seq x y z
N MET A 1 -9.93 -8.88 -61.61
CA MET A 1 -9.76 -9.41 -60.25
C MET A 1 -8.84 -8.46 -59.48
N LYS A 2 -9.44 -7.49 -58.78
CA LYS A 2 -8.69 -6.49 -57.96
C LYS A 2 -8.74 -6.97 -56.53
N LYS A 3 -7.56 -7.23 -55.93
CA LYS A 3 -7.41 -7.51 -54.51
C LYS A 3 -7.46 -6.18 -53.76
N LEU A 4 -8.50 -5.96 -52.94
CA LEU A 4 -8.54 -4.89 -51.97
C LEU A 4 -7.60 -5.27 -50.81
N LEU A 5 -6.63 -4.43 -50.53
CA LEU A 5 -5.81 -4.42 -49.33
C LEU A 5 -6.61 -3.68 -48.25
N PHE A 6 -7.05 -4.38 -47.23
CA PHE A 6 -7.55 -3.77 -45.99
C PHE A 6 -6.33 -3.41 -45.14
N ILE A 7 -6.02 -2.14 -45.04
CA ILE A 7 -5.13 -1.59 -44.04
C ILE A 7 -5.96 -1.38 -42.78
N SER A 8 -5.81 -2.26 -41.81
CA SER A 8 -6.32 -2.03 -40.45
C SER A 8 -5.51 -0.90 -39.83
N LEU A 9 -6.12 0.26 -39.71
CA LEU A 9 -5.65 1.31 -38.82
C LEU A 9 -5.93 0.81 -37.38
N ILE A 10 -4.89 0.35 -36.72
CA ILE A 10 -4.92 0.18 -35.26
C ILE A 10 -4.87 1.58 -34.68
N ALA A 11 -5.99 2.06 -34.20
CA ALA A 11 -6.04 3.24 -33.36
C ALA A 11 -5.30 2.89 -32.06
N LEU A 12 -4.08 3.41 -31.93
CA LEU A 12 -3.33 3.41 -30.67
C LEU A 12 -4.09 4.37 -29.75
N ALA A 13 -4.95 3.83 -28.89
CA ALA A 13 -5.52 4.59 -27.79
C ALA A 13 -4.37 4.94 -26.85
N PHE A 14 -4.03 6.20 -26.80
CA PHE A 14 -3.08 6.74 -25.84
C PHE A 14 -3.65 6.50 -24.44
N PHE A 15 -3.08 5.55 -23.72
CA PHE A 15 -3.14 5.58 -22.29
C PHE A 15 -2.49 6.88 -21.84
N ILE A 16 -3.25 7.73 -21.19
CA ILE A 16 -2.71 8.87 -20.47
C ILE A 16 -2.11 8.33 -19.18
N GLY A 17 -1.07 7.53 -19.30
CA GLY A 17 -0.06 7.41 -18.29
C GLY A 17 0.79 8.67 -18.43
N CYS A 18 0.96 9.44 -17.38
CA CYS A 18 1.78 10.63 -17.41
C CYS A 18 3.22 10.25 -17.72
N ASP A 19 3.63 10.43 -18.96
CA ASP A 19 5.04 10.41 -19.31
C ASP A 19 5.71 11.66 -18.74
N PRO A 20 6.92 11.57 -18.18
CA PRO A 20 7.65 12.74 -17.75
C PRO A 20 7.94 13.63 -18.99
N ILE A 21 7.40 14.83 -18.97
CA ILE A 21 7.72 15.83 -20.00
C ILE A 21 9.10 16.39 -19.68
N ASP A 22 10.13 15.81 -20.26
CA ASP A 22 11.40 16.49 -20.48
C ASP A 22 11.22 17.51 -21.59
N LYS A 23 11.08 18.78 -21.24
CA LYS A 23 11.49 19.96 -22.02
C LYS A 23 10.96 21.24 -21.38
N TYR A 24 11.79 21.86 -20.55
CA TYR A 24 11.78 23.32 -20.42
C TYR A 24 13.06 23.87 -21.04
N PRO A 25 12.98 24.87 -21.94
CA PRO A 25 14.16 25.56 -22.41
C PRO A 25 14.69 26.50 -21.32
N ASP A 26 16.00 26.50 -21.16
CA ASP A 26 16.73 27.44 -20.35
C ASP A 26 16.39 28.88 -20.79
N ILE A 27 15.99 29.71 -19.84
CA ILE A 27 15.95 31.15 -20.00
C ILE A 27 17.00 31.72 -19.07
N ASP A 28 18.14 32.04 -19.68
CA ASP A 28 19.18 32.85 -19.07
C ASP A 28 18.74 34.32 -18.96
N GLY A 29 18.98 34.87 -17.78
CA GLY A 29 19.38 36.27 -17.63
C GLY A 29 18.29 37.32 -17.49
N VAL A 30 18.04 37.79 -16.26
CA VAL A 30 17.87 39.24 -15.99
C VAL A 30 18.48 39.57 -14.63
N ASP A 31 19.36 40.54 -14.65
CA ASP A 31 20.10 41.13 -13.55
C ASP A 31 19.23 41.80 -12.50
N THR A 32 19.75 41.74 -11.30
CA THR A 32 19.26 42.45 -10.10
C THR A 32 19.76 43.89 -10.09
N GLU A 33 18.92 44.85 -9.81
CA GLU A 33 19.33 46.05 -9.12
C GLU A 33 18.42 46.41 -7.94
N ASN A 34 19.11 46.69 -6.90
CA ASN A 34 18.88 47.05 -5.54
C ASN A 34 18.15 48.39 -5.37
N THR A 35 17.17 48.49 -4.49
CA THR A 35 16.97 49.70 -3.66
C THR A 35 16.05 49.44 -2.47
N THR A 36 16.62 49.56 -1.28
CA THR A 36 15.90 49.86 -0.02
C THR A 36 15.51 51.32 0.02
N PRO A 37 14.46 51.70 0.78
CA PRO A 37 14.71 52.58 1.90
C PRO A 37 13.98 52.21 3.20
N ASP A 38 14.66 52.56 4.30
CA ASP A 38 14.27 52.56 5.68
C ASP A 38 12.95 53.30 5.97
N LYS A 39 12.22 52.85 6.98
CA LYS A 39 11.55 53.69 7.99
C LYS A 39 11.11 52.89 9.22
N GLU A 40 11.81 53.16 10.33
CA GLU A 40 11.36 53.65 11.63
C GLU A 40 10.26 52.87 12.36
N ASP A 41 10.68 52.33 13.47
CA ASP A 41 10.00 51.78 14.63
C ASP A 41 9.39 52.90 15.49
N PRO A 42 8.23 52.75 16.11
CA PRO A 42 8.00 53.37 17.40
C PRO A 42 7.54 52.40 18.50
N GLU A 43 8.35 52.32 19.51
CA GLU A 43 8.12 52.32 20.95
C GLU A 43 6.95 51.51 21.54
N ASN A 44 7.38 50.58 22.38
CA ASN A 44 6.67 49.79 23.38
C ASN A 44 6.26 50.63 24.59
N PRO A 45 5.05 50.54 25.15
CA PRO A 45 4.80 50.90 26.54
C PRO A 45 4.58 49.67 27.44
N GLU A 46 5.12 49.82 28.60
CA GLU A 46 5.31 48.99 29.76
C GLU A 46 4.06 48.28 30.31
N ASP A 47 4.32 47.09 30.84
CA ASP A 47 3.45 46.15 31.53
C ASP A 47 3.28 46.54 33.00
N PRO A 48 2.10 46.55 33.64
CA PRO A 48 1.96 46.72 35.07
C PRO A 48 1.91 45.38 35.81
N GLU A 49 2.67 45.32 36.89
CA GLU A 49 2.88 44.27 37.86
C GLU A 49 1.58 43.69 38.45
N THR A 50 1.51 42.35 38.56
CA THR A 50 0.51 41.61 39.34
C THR A 50 0.95 41.44 40.78
N PRO A 51 0.04 41.60 41.78
CA PRO A 51 0.35 41.38 43.19
C PRO A 51 0.30 39.90 43.58
N GLU A 52 1.21 39.50 44.43
CA GLU A 52 1.34 38.18 45.06
C GLU A 52 0.17 37.90 46.02
N ASP A 53 -0.38 36.68 45.99
CA ASP A 53 -1.38 36.17 46.90
C ASP A 53 -0.73 35.26 47.97
N PRO A 54 -1.03 35.40 49.27
CA PRO A 54 -0.39 34.65 50.32
C PRO A 54 -1.02 33.25 50.53
N SER A 55 -0.16 32.26 50.64
CA SER A 55 -0.43 30.89 51.00
C SER A 55 -1.21 30.70 52.30
N ASP A 56 -2.33 29.97 52.25
CA ASP A 56 -3.08 29.47 53.41
C ASP A 56 -2.61 28.05 53.75
N PRO A 57 -2.14 27.78 54.98
CA PRO A 57 -1.74 26.45 55.40
C PRO A 57 -2.80 25.81 56.29
N ASN A 58 -3.86 25.20 55.76
CA ASN A 58 -4.69 24.19 56.44
C ASN A 58 -5.88 23.77 55.59
N ASP A 59 -5.70 22.79 54.75
CA ASP A 59 -6.82 21.99 54.23
C ASP A 59 -6.54 20.49 54.50
N PRO A 60 -7.48 19.75 55.16
CA PRO A 60 -7.27 18.35 55.46
C PRO A 60 -7.50 17.49 54.22
N THR A 61 -6.53 16.62 53.92
CA THR A 61 -6.56 15.58 52.89
C THR A 61 -7.83 14.73 53.02
N GLU A 62 -8.68 14.80 51.99
CA GLU A 62 -9.75 13.81 51.78
C GLU A 62 -9.16 12.45 51.38
N PRO A 63 -9.81 11.34 51.76
CA PRO A 63 -9.35 9.99 51.36
C PRO A 63 -9.64 9.78 49.88
N SER A 64 -8.65 9.26 49.14
CA SER A 64 -8.73 8.92 47.72
C SER A 64 -9.92 8.01 47.41
N ASP A 65 -10.75 8.44 46.46
CA ASP A 65 -11.83 7.64 45.88
C ASP A 65 -11.21 6.52 45.02
N PRO A 66 -11.54 5.25 45.23
CA PRO A 66 -11.02 4.15 44.43
C PRO A 66 -11.56 4.08 42.98
N ASN A 67 -12.41 5.04 42.59
CA ASN A 67 -12.93 5.17 41.22
C ASN A 67 -12.53 6.52 40.55
N ASP A 68 -11.42 7.13 40.99
CA ASP A 68 -10.90 8.33 40.36
C ASP A 68 -10.25 7.96 39.01
N PRO A 69 -10.74 8.50 37.89
CA PRO A 69 -10.17 8.22 36.57
C PRO A 69 -8.74 8.75 36.36
N ASP A 70 -8.20 9.51 37.31
CA ASP A 70 -6.82 10.03 37.30
C ASP A 70 -5.88 9.23 38.23
N ASN A 71 -6.29 8.05 38.72
CA ASN A 71 -5.44 7.19 39.55
C ASN A 71 -4.37 6.50 38.67
N PRO A 72 -3.07 6.78 38.88
CA PRO A 72 -1.99 6.20 38.07
C PRO A 72 -1.78 4.69 38.20
N ASP A 73 -2.50 4.03 39.15
CA ASP A 73 -2.43 2.58 39.40
C ASP A 73 -3.65 1.82 38.83
N ASP A 74 -4.52 2.44 38.01
CA ASP A 74 -5.63 1.76 37.37
C ASP A 74 -5.13 0.91 36.18
N PRO A 75 -5.24 -0.43 36.23
CA PRO A 75 -4.78 -1.31 35.17
C PRO A 75 -5.58 -1.19 33.85
N GLU A 76 -6.69 -0.45 33.85
CA GLU A 76 -7.48 -0.13 32.63
C GLU A 76 -7.20 1.28 32.08
N ASN A 77 -6.28 2.03 32.69
CA ASN A 77 -5.91 3.33 32.18
C ASN A 77 -5.00 3.18 30.94
N PRO A 78 -5.44 3.63 29.75
CA PRO A 78 -4.64 3.52 28.52
C PRO A 78 -3.35 4.37 28.53
N ASP A 79 -3.16 5.24 29.52
CA ASP A 79 -1.99 6.09 29.68
C ASP A 79 -1.00 5.56 30.76
N ASP A 80 -1.15 4.28 31.21
CA ASP A 80 -0.24 3.67 32.18
C ASP A 80 1.19 3.56 31.60
N PRO A 81 2.19 4.27 32.15
CA PRO A 81 3.56 4.21 31.69
C PRO A 81 4.26 2.85 31.92
N THR A 82 3.58 1.89 32.52
CA THR A 82 4.11 0.52 32.75
C THR A 82 3.83 -0.43 31.59
N ASN A 83 3.01 -0.04 30.62
CA ASN A 83 2.82 -0.80 29.39
C ASN A 83 3.63 -0.12 28.26
N PRO A 84 4.92 -0.47 28.08
CA PRO A 84 5.74 0.17 27.07
C PRO A 84 5.18 -0.16 25.69
N ASP A 85 4.90 0.88 24.91
CA ASP A 85 4.57 0.74 23.50
C ASP A 85 5.62 -0.11 22.78
N PRO A 86 5.22 -0.93 21.81
CA PRO A 86 6.17 -1.80 21.11
C PRO A 86 7.27 -0.96 20.45
N ALA A 87 8.50 -1.45 20.56
CA ALA A 87 9.66 -0.78 20.00
C ALA A 87 9.48 -0.46 18.50
N PRO A 88 9.97 0.70 18.01
CA PRO A 88 9.92 1.03 16.59
C PRO A 88 10.47 -0.11 15.71
N GLY A 89 9.74 -0.51 14.68
CA GLY A 89 10.09 -1.63 13.81
C GLY A 89 9.48 -2.98 14.19
N THR A 90 8.81 -3.08 15.34
CA THR A 90 8.11 -4.30 15.71
C THR A 90 6.81 -4.45 14.91
N ILE A 91 6.61 -5.61 14.28
CA ILE A 91 5.31 -5.96 13.69
C ILE A 91 4.37 -6.32 14.83
N ILE A 92 3.24 -5.62 14.93
CA ILE A 92 2.17 -5.98 15.86
C ILE A 92 1.32 -7.06 15.17
N PRO A 93 1.29 -8.30 15.69
CA PRO A 93 0.47 -9.34 15.10
C PRO A 93 -1.01 -9.05 15.33
N PHE A 94 -1.87 -9.54 14.44
CA PHE A 94 -3.32 -9.58 14.70
C PHE A 94 -3.62 -10.52 15.86
N THR A 95 -4.67 -10.21 16.60
CA THR A 95 -5.03 -10.93 17.83
C THR A 95 -5.90 -12.17 17.61
N THR A 96 -6.26 -12.51 16.37
CA THR A 96 -7.15 -13.63 16.06
C THR A 96 -6.38 -14.92 15.78
N ALA A 97 -7.00 -16.07 16.04
CA ALA A 97 -6.39 -17.38 15.88
C ALA A 97 -5.96 -17.68 14.44
N SER A 98 -6.73 -17.21 13.44
CA SER A 98 -6.44 -17.43 12.01
C SER A 98 -5.22 -16.68 11.49
N THR A 99 -4.83 -15.60 12.17
CA THR A 99 -3.67 -14.78 11.82
C THR A 99 -2.46 -15.01 12.72
N ASN A 100 -2.65 -15.72 13.82
CA ASN A 100 -1.61 -16.09 14.79
C ASN A 100 -0.96 -17.44 14.50
N ASP A 101 -1.02 -17.95 13.28
CA ASP A 101 -0.18 -19.08 12.86
C ASP A 101 1.29 -18.67 13.01
N ALA A 102 1.97 -19.28 13.98
CA ALA A 102 3.36 -18.94 14.30
C ALA A 102 4.31 -19.09 13.10
N GLY A 103 4.03 -20.04 12.20
CA GLY A 103 4.80 -20.24 10.98
C GLY A 103 4.61 -19.08 9.99
N VAL A 104 3.37 -18.64 9.80
CA VAL A 104 3.05 -17.49 8.93
C VAL A 104 3.66 -16.21 9.50
N MET A 105 3.48 -15.96 10.79
CA MET A 105 4.02 -14.78 11.46
C MET A 105 5.55 -14.75 11.43
N TYR A 106 6.21 -15.91 11.53
CA TYR A 106 7.67 -16.00 11.39
C TYR A 106 8.15 -15.51 10.01
N VAL A 107 7.42 -15.81 8.94
CA VAL A 107 7.81 -15.34 7.58
C VAL A 107 7.77 -13.82 7.49
N TRP A 108 6.76 -13.19 8.10
CA TRP A 108 6.51 -11.75 8.02
C TRP A 108 7.19 -10.92 9.12
N ASP A 109 7.72 -11.58 10.15
CA ASP A 109 8.50 -10.90 11.20
C ASP A 109 9.76 -10.25 10.61
N ASP A 110 9.98 -8.98 10.94
CA ASP A 110 11.08 -8.16 10.41
C ASP A 110 12.35 -8.18 11.27
N SER A 111 12.40 -9.00 12.33
CA SER A 111 13.57 -9.11 13.23
C SER A 111 14.84 -9.52 12.47
N VAL A 112 14.70 -10.44 11.53
CA VAL A 112 15.76 -10.89 10.61
C VAL A 112 15.25 -10.77 9.17
N ILE A 113 15.99 -10.08 8.31
CA ILE A 113 15.65 -9.95 6.89
C ILE A 113 15.93 -11.28 6.18
N PRO A 114 14.91 -11.97 5.64
CA PRO A 114 15.12 -13.21 4.93
C PRO A 114 15.79 -13.01 3.57
N GLU A 115 16.32 -14.11 3.04
CA GLU A 115 16.87 -14.23 1.71
C GLU A 115 15.99 -15.14 0.86
N ILE A 116 15.73 -14.75 -0.39
CA ILE A 116 15.06 -15.58 -1.38
C ILE A 116 15.99 -15.69 -2.59
N THR A 117 16.42 -16.90 -2.91
CA THR A 117 17.10 -17.19 -4.17
C THR A 117 16.14 -17.86 -5.12
N ILE A 118 16.00 -17.29 -6.31
CA ILE A 118 15.24 -17.85 -7.44
C ILE A 118 16.25 -18.59 -8.31
N HIS A 119 16.11 -19.92 -8.44
CA HIS A 119 16.97 -20.73 -9.29
C HIS A 119 16.23 -21.08 -10.57
N MET A 120 16.77 -20.71 -11.72
CA MET A 120 16.19 -21.01 -13.02
C MET A 120 17.22 -21.62 -13.94
N THR A 121 16.77 -22.49 -14.83
CA THR A 121 17.62 -22.88 -15.96
C THR A 121 17.70 -21.74 -16.97
N SER A 122 18.80 -21.63 -17.71
CA SER A 122 18.93 -20.65 -18.81
C SER A 122 17.82 -20.80 -19.86
N SER A 123 17.31 -22.03 -20.03
CA SER A 123 16.17 -22.32 -20.90
C SER A 123 14.89 -21.63 -20.40
N GLU A 124 14.55 -21.77 -19.11
CA GLU A 124 13.33 -21.16 -18.53
C GLU A 124 13.47 -19.65 -18.46
N TRP A 125 14.65 -19.14 -18.09
CA TRP A 125 14.92 -17.70 -18.08
C TRP A 125 14.75 -17.07 -19.47
N ASN A 126 15.32 -17.68 -20.50
CA ASN A 126 15.17 -17.21 -21.88
C ASN A 126 13.71 -17.26 -22.36
N LYS A 127 12.90 -18.24 -21.91
CA LYS A 127 11.45 -18.25 -22.18
C LYS A 127 10.75 -17.05 -21.53
N LEU A 128 11.09 -16.72 -20.28
CA LEU A 128 10.55 -15.57 -19.56
C LEU A 128 10.89 -14.27 -20.28
N LEU A 129 12.16 -14.06 -20.65
CA LEU A 129 12.62 -12.88 -21.38
C LEU A 129 11.89 -12.74 -22.74
N LYS A 130 11.83 -13.84 -23.51
CA LYS A 130 11.11 -13.86 -24.78
C LYS A 130 9.63 -13.55 -24.61
N ARG A 131 8.99 -14.13 -23.61
CA ARG A 131 7.56 -13.90 -23.36
C ARG A 131 7.27 -12.46 -22.95
N TYR A 132 8.15 -11.82 -22.18
CA TYR A 132 8.09 -10.40 -21.91
C TYR A 132 8.17 -9.57 -23.21
N ASP A 133 9.09 -9.91 -24.11
CA ASP A 133 9.28 -9.19 -25.37
C ASP A 133 8.06 -9.36 -26.31
N GLU A 134 7.39 -10.52 -26.29
CA GLU A 134 6.17 -10.79 -27.07
C GLU A 134 4.94 -10.05 -26.51
N TYR A 135 4.79 -10.03 -25.19
CA TYR A 135 3.68 -9.39 -24.50
C TYR A 135 4.08 -8.99 -23.08
N GLN A 136 4.40 -7.72 -22.90
CA GLN A 136 4.91 -7.18 -21.65
C GLN A 136 4.01 -7.48 -20.43
N HIS A 137 2.69 -7.44 -20.59
CA HIS A 137 1.71 -7.65 -19.52
C HIS A 137 1.24 -9.10 -19.34
N ASN A 138 1.98 -10.09 -19.92
CA ASN A 138 1.67 -11.50 -19.71
C ASN A 138 1.68 -11.86 -18.20
N VAL A 139 0.93 -12.90 -17.85
CA VAL A 139 0.84 -13.43 -16.48
C VAL A 139 1.36 -14.85 -16.34
N ASP A 140 2.12 -15.30 -17.35
CA ASP A 140 2.64 -16.66 -17.44
C ASP A 140 3.66 -16.94 -16.33
N TYR A 141 3.61 -18.13 -15.77
CA TYR A 141 4.59 -18.64 -14.83
C TYR A 141 5.62 -19.52 -15.54
N PHE A 142 6.87 -19.41 -15.08
CA PHE A 142 8.00 -20.19 -15.53
C PHE A 142 8.54 -21.03 -14.38
N HIS A 143 9.08 -22.19 -14.68
CA HIS A 143 9.62 -23.11 -13.70
C HIS A 143 10.84 -22.53 -13.00
N ALA A 144 10.87 -22.65 -11.69
CA ALA A 144 11.99 -22.23 -10.85
C ALA A 144 12.01 -23.03 -9.54
N ASP A 145 13.20 -23.27 -9.02
CA ASP A 145 13.38 -23.71 -7.64
C ASP A 145 13.62 -22.48 -6.74
N PHE A 146 13.36 -22.62 -5.45
CA PHE A 146 13.50 -21.51 -4.51
C PHE A 146 14.24 -21.97 -3.26
N THR A 147 15.19 -21.13 -2.83
CA THR A 147 15.77 -21.23 -1.49
C THR A 147 15.30 -20.03 -0.67
N TYR A 148 14.58 -20.30 0.41
CA TYR A 148 14.25 -19.30 1.42
C TYR A 148 15.14 -19.51 2.65
N LYS A 149 15.80 -18.44 3.12
CA LYS A 149 16.67 -18.50 4.28
C LYS A 149 16.34 -17.34 5.23
N LYS A 150 16.09 -17.67 6.50
CA LYS A 150 15.89 -16.67 7.56
C LYS A 150 16.71 -17.07 8.79
N GLY A 151 17.75 -16.31 9.07
CA GLY A 151 18.73 -16.68 10.10
C GLY A 151 19.43 -18.00 9.75
N ASN A 152 19.23 -19.02 10.58
CA ASN A 152 19.77 -20.37 10.36
C ASN A 152 18.78 -21.30 9.64
N ASP A 153 17.53 -20.90 9.50
CA ASP A 153 16.50 -21.74 8.88
C ASP A 153 16.57 -21.62 7.37
N VAL A 154 16.59 -22.74 6.70
CA VAL A 154 16.63 -22.84 5.24
C VAL A 154 15.52 -23.76 4.77
N THR A 155 14.71 -23.29 3.84
CA THR A 155 13.68 -24.07 3.15
C THR A 155 14.01 -24.07 1.66
N PHE A 156 14.10 -25.25 1.07
CA PHE A 156 14.23 -25.42 -0.37
C PHE A 156 12.90 -25.93 -0.94
N ILE A 157 12.46 -25.33 -2.04
CA ILE A 157 11.23 -25.68 -2.75
C ILE A 157 11.61 -25.94 -4.21
N GLU A 158 11.36 -27.16 -4.65
CA GLU A 158 11.60 -27.60 -6.03
C GLU A 158 10.39 -27.27 -6.91
N ASP A 159 10.63 -26.90 -8.15
CA ASP A 159 9.64 -26.76 -9.23
C ASP A 159 8.38 -25.91 -8.87
N GLY A 160 8.60 -24.77 -8.27
CA GLY A 160 7.58 -23.75 -8.17
C GLY A 160 7.54 -22.83 -9.39
N GLY A 161 6.69 -21.81 -9.35
CA GLY A 161 6.50 -20.87 -10.45
C GLY A 161 6.95 -19.46 -10.12
N VAL A 162 7.66 -18.83 -11.03
CA VAL A 162 7.98 -17.39 -11.00
C VAL A 162 7.42 -16.69 -12.24
N ARG A 163 6.98 -15.44 -12.07
CA ARG A 163 6.54 -14.57 -13.16
C ARG A 163 6.94 -13.13 -12.92
N LEU A 164 7.00 -12.35 -13.98
CA LEU A 164 7.08 -10.89 -13.85
C LEU A 164 5.71 -10.31 -13.49
N ARG A 165 5.72 -9.19 -12.73
CA ARG A 165 4.51 -8.49 -12.33
C ARG A 165 4.70 -6.97 -12.40
N GLY A 166 3.65 -6.24 -12.09
CA GLY A 166 3.56 -4.78 -12.24
C GLY A 166 2.71 -4.41 -13.45
N ASN A 167 2.29 -3.16 -13.50
CA ASN A 167 1.65 -2.53 -14.64
C ASN A 167 2.63 -1.55 -15.30
N THR A 168 2.59 -0.28 -14.98
CA THR A 168 3.54 0.74 -15.45
C THR A 168 4.98 0.50 -14.96
N SER A 169 5.14 -0.21 -13.85
CA SER A 169 6.42 -0.60 -13.26
C SER A 169 7.01 -1.89 -13.83
N ARG A 170 6.34 -2.56 -14.77
CA ARG A 170 6.83 -3.83 -15.33
C ARG A 170 8.03 -3.58 -16.22
N ARG A 171 9.09 -4.35 -16.02
CA ARG A 171 10.36 -4.17 -16.67
C ARG A 171 10.99 -5.51 -17.06
N ARG A 172 11.77 -5.52 -18.16
CA ARG A 172 12.60 -6.65 -18.55
C ARG A 172 13.73 -6.84 -17.55
N PRO A 173 13.93 -8.03 -16.99
CA PRO A 173 14.89 -8.23 -15.89
C PRO A 173 16.35 -8.34 -16.33
N GLU A 174 16.63 -8.52 -17.63
CA GLU A 174 17.97 -8.59 -18.19
C GLU A 174 18.01 -8.11 -19.62
N GLY A 175 19.01 -7.31 -19.96
CA GLY A 175 19.35 -6.89 -21.31
C GLY A 175 18.24 -6.17 -22.06
N ASN A 176 18.39 -6.04 -23.36
CA ASN A 176 17.43 -5.41 -24.27
C ASN A 176 16.55 -6.43 -24.98
N GLY A 177 15.42 -5.96 -25.56
CA GLY A 177 14.48 -6.82 -26.27
C GLY A 177 15.14 -7.70 -27.35
N GLY A 178 14.74 -8.97 -27.38
CA GLY A 178 15.27 -9.98 -28.28
C GLY A 178 16.60 -10.62 -27.85
N GLN A 179 17.22 -10.16 -26.77
CA GLN A 179 18.44 -10.76 -26.23
C GLN A 179 18.11 -11.93 -25.31
N ASN A 180 18.90 -12.99 -25.42
CA ASN A 180 18.93 -14.06 -24.44
C ASN A 180 19.88 -13.70 -23.30
N HIS A 181 19.85 -14.50 -22.24
CA HIS A 181 20.79 -14.45 -21.14
C HIS A 181 22.25 -14.49 -21.62
N ASP A 182 23.06 -13.59 -21.09
CA ASP A 182 24.50 -13.52 -21.33
C ASP A 182 25.26 -13.91 -20.05
N SER A 183 25.71 -15.16 -19.98
CA SER A 183 26.45 -15.71 -18.83
C SER A 183 27.82 -15.06 -18.59
N VAL A 184 28.34 -14.29 -19.54
CA VAL A 184 29.67 -13.66 -19.45
C VAL A 184 29.57 -12.22 -18.98
N ASN A 185 28.58 -11.48 -19.51
CA ASN A 185 28.35 -10.07 -19.18
C ASN A 185 26.85 -9.80 -19.02
N PRO A 186 26.22 -10.32 -17.98
CA PRO A 186 24.80 -10.12 -17.77
C PRO A 186 24.49 -8.65 -17.49
N ASP A 187 23.42 -8.14 -18.10
CA ASP A 187 22.91 -6.78 -17.95
C ASP A 187 21.63 -6.81 -17.12
N TRP A 188 21.78 -6.91 -15.79
CA TRP A 188 20.66 -7.09 -14.87
C TRP A 188 19.88 -5.82 -14.64
N HIS A 189 18.55 -5.92 -14.59
CA HIS A 189 17.64 -4.82 -14.28
C HIS A 189 16.67 -5.19 -13.18
N HIS A 190 16.37 -4.25 -12.29
CA HIS A 190 15.30 -4.44 -11.32
C HIS A 190 13.96 -4.68 -12.00
N CYS A 191 13.20 -5.63 -11.46
CA CYS A 191 11.82 -5.92 -11.84
C CYS A 191 11.04 -6.44 -10.63
N HIS A 192 9.72 -6.52 -10.74
CA HIS A 192 8.89 -7.17 -9.73
C HIS A 192 8.68 -8.64 -10.08
N PHE A 193 8.75 -9.50 -9.07
CA PHE A 193 8.45 -10.92 -9.22
C PHE A 193 7.18 -11.31 -8.48
N GLY A 194 6.40 -12.21 -9.05
CA GLY A 194 5.34 -12.96 -8.37
C GLY A 194 5.76 -14.40 -8.26
N ILE A 195 5.80 -14.92 -7.05
CA ILE A 195 6.18 -16.31 -6.79
C ILE A 195 4.96 -17.10 -6.33
N ASN A 196 4.78 -18.30 -6.90
CA ASN A 196 3.82 -19.30 -6.47
C ASN A 196 4.56 -20.62 -6.27
N PHE A 197 4.91 -20.93 -5.04
CA PHE A 197 5.65 -22.14 -4.68
C PHE A 197 4.90 -23.43 -5.05
N ARG A 198 3.57 -23.37 -5.12
CA ARG A 198 2.68 -24.50 -5.45
C ARG A 198 2.17 -24.47 -6.88
N LYS A 199 2.83 -23.72 -7.80
CA LYS A 199 2.29 -23.54 -9.16
C LYS A 199 2.12 -24.87 -9.88
N TYR A 200 3.11 -25.74 -9.78
CA TYR A 200 3.14 -27.03 -10.48
C TYR A 200 2.87 -28.21 -9.54
N HIS A 201 3.04 -28.03 -8.25
CA HIS A 201 2.77 -29.01 -7.20
C HIS A 201 1.74 -28.46 -6.22
N LYS A 202 0.72 -29.26 -5.86
CA LYS A 202 -0.40 -28.78 -5.03
C LYS A 202 -0.38 -29.34 -3.60
N ASP A 203 0.75 -29.87 -3.14
CA ASP A 203 0.91 -30.36 -1.78
C ASP A 203 1.42 -29.27 -0.82
N ASP A 204 1.35 -29.56 0.48
CA ASP A 204 1.73 -28.59 1.51
C ASP A 204 3.25 -28.49 1.74
N ALA A 205 4.04 -29.41 1.16
CA ALA A 205 5.50 -29.34 1.22
C ALA A 205 6.04 -28.17 0.38
N HIS A 206 5.32 -27.77 -0.68
CA HIS A 206 5.68 -26.63 -1.54
C HIS A 206 5.18 -25.30 -0.94
N THR A 207 5.54 -25.03 0.31
CA THR A 207 5.23 -23.78 1.02
C THR A 207 6.39 -23.35 1.91
N ILE A 208 6.47 -22.07 2.22
CA ILE A 208 7.34 -21.57 3.28
C ILE A 208 6.45 -21.36 4.51
N ASN A 209 6.52 -22.27 5.49
CA ASN A 209 5.69 -22.21 6.69
C ASN A 209 4.19 -21.95 6.40
N GLY A 210 3.64 -22.65 5.40
CA GLY A 210 2.25 -22.48 4.97
C GLY A 210 2.00 -21.31 4.01
N ILE A 211 3.01 -20.49 3.71
CA ILE A 211 2.95 -19.45 2.68
C ILE A 211 3.18 -20.07 1.30
N ARG A 212 2.17 -20.05 0.45
CA ARG A 212 2.23 -20.62 -0.91
C ARG A 212 2.61 -19.62 -2.00
N LYS A 213 2.44 -18.32 -1.75
CA LYS A 213 2.74 -17.25 -2.71
C LYS A 213 3.30 -16.04 -2.00
N VAL A 214 4.19 -15.32 -2.67
CA VAL A 214 4.67 -14.00 -2.26
C VAL A 214 4.82 -13.09 -3.48
N ASN A 215 4.60 -11.81 -3.27
CA ASN A 215 4.92 -10.76 -4.22
C ASN A 215 6.21 -10.09 -3.79
N LEU A 216 7.19 -10.03 -4.69
CA LEU A 216 8.45 -9.32 -4.48
C LEU A 216 8.41 -8.03 -5.29
N LYS A 217 8.26 -6.90 -4.60
CA LYS A 217 8.28 -5.57 -5.23
C LYS A 217 9.61 -4.89 -4.94
N TRP A 218 10.36 -4.57 -5.98
CA TRP A 218 11.48 -3.64 -5.81
C TRP A 218 10.93 -2.24 -5.51
N PHE A 219 11.71 -1.39 -4.86
CA PHE A 219 11.30 -0.04 -4.47
C PHE A 219 11.41 0.95 -5.63
N LYS A 220 10.72 0.63 -6.75
CA LYS A 220 10.66 1.50 -7.92
C LYS A 220 10.12 2.86 -7.51
N ASP A 221 10.85 3.90 -7.89
CA ASP A 221 10.50 5.29 -7.61
C ASP A 221 10.46 5.67 -6.11
N ASP A 222 10.73 4.74 -5.18
CA ASP A 222 10.84 5.01 -3.74
C ASP A 222 12.28 5.01 -3.23
N PRO A 223 13.00 6.14 -3.33
CA PRO A 223 14.39 6.24 -2.87
C PRO A 223 14.55 6.14 -1.36
N CYS A 224 13.45 6.19 -0.59
CA CYS A 224 13.48 5.99 0.86
C CYS A 224 13.37 4.51 1.25
N TYR A 225 12.96 3.62 0.36
CA TYR A 225 12.77 2.16 0.60
C TYR A 225 11.75 1.84 1.68
N VAL A 226 10.71 2.65 1.90
CA VAL A 226 9.81 2.46 3.05
C VAL A 226 8.33 2.68 2.77
N ARG A 227 7.93 3.37 1.69
CA ARG A 227 6.56 3.91 1.56
C ARG A 227 5.48 2.87 1.71
N GLU A 228 5.47 1.86 0.87
CA GLU A 228 4.45 0.84 0.89
C GLU A 228 4.52 -0.03 2.16
N LEU A 229 5.73 -0.38 2.59
CA LEU A 229 5.96 -1.13 3.83
C LEU A 229 5.44 -0.37 5.05
N TYR A 230 5.72 0.93 5.16
CA TYR A 230 5.21 1.78 6.24
C TYR A 230 3.69 1.82 6.27
N CYS A 231 3.04 1.92 5.10
CA CYS A 231 1.58 1.98 5.04
C CYS A 231 0.94 0.69 5.54
N TYR A 232 1.43 -0.48 5.10
CA TYR A 232 0.92 -1.75 5.59
C TYR A 232 1.20 -1.97 7.07
N ASP A 233 2.34 -1.52 7.59
CA ASP A 233 2.63 -1.53 9.02
C ASP A 233 1.66 -0.62 9.80
N LEU A 234 1.41 0.60 9.31
CA LEU A 234 0.48 1.54 9.95
C LEU A 234 -0.95 1.00 9.98
N PHE A 235 -1.44 0.43 8.88
CA PHE A 235 -2.75 -0.22 8.87
C PHE A 235 -2.87 -1.27 9.97
N ARG A 236 -1.88 -2.16 10.09
CA ARG A 236 -1.89 -3.21 11.12
C ARG A 236 -1.81 -2.65 12.54
N ARG A 237 -0.93 -1.67 12.80
CA ARG A 237 -0.85 -1.00 14.11
C ARG A 237 -2.15 -0.29 14.48
N TYR A 238 -2.88 0.20 13.51
CA TYR A 238 -4.19 0.82 13.75
C TYR A 238 -5.33 -0.21 13.81
N GLY A 239 -5.04 -1.50 13.76
CA GLY A 239 -6.04 -2.57 13.85
C GLY A 239 -6.80 -2.85 12.56
N ILE A 240 -6.31 -2.35 11.41
CA ILE A 240 -6.92 -2.64 10.10
C ILE A 240 -6.38 -3.97 9.58
N TRP A 241 -7.04 -5.04 9.96
CA TRP A 241 -6.66 -6.42 9.67
C TRP A 241 -6.89 -6.84 8.21
N THR A 242 -7.64 -6.06 7.42
CA THR A 242 -7.79 -6.23 5.96
C THR A 242 -6.55 -5.80 5.18
N SER A 243 -5.52 -5.32 5.84
CA SER A 243 -4.22 -5.01 5.24
C SER A 243 -3.37 -6.25 5.04
N ALA A 244 -2.62 -6.30 3.95
CA ALA A 244 -1.66 -7.36 3.68
C ALA A 244 -0.48 -7.33 4.66
N PHE A 245 0.15 -8.49 4.89
CA PHE A 245 1.47 -8.55 5.50
C PHE A 245 2.54 -8.07 4.52
N SER A 246 3.55 -7.42 5.06
CA SER A 246 4.66 -6.87 4.30
C SER A 246 5.93 -6.86 5.15
N SER A 247 7.06 -7.24 4.56
CA SER A 247 8.39 -7.17 5.20
C SER A 247 9.49 -7.06 4.16
N TYR A 248 10.69 -6.66 4.57
CA TYR A 248 11.84 -6.70 3.68
C TYR A 248 12.30 -8.13 3.42
N CYS A 249 12.85 -8.36 2.21
CA CYS A 249 13.66 -9.52 1.90
C CYS A 249 14.82 -9.12 0.98
N ARG A 250 15.85 -9.98 0.92
CA ARG A 250 16.95 -9.87 -0.04
C ARG A 250 16.73 -10.88 -1.14
N VAL A 251 16.88 -10.47 -2.40
CA VAL A 251 16.56 -11.31 -3.57
C VAL A 251 17.82 -11.62 -4.37
N TRP A 252 18.02 -12.88 -4.68
CA TRP A 252 19.02 -13.39 -5.62
C TRP A 252 18.36 -14.12 -6.78
N LEU A 253 19.01 -14.05 -7.93
CA LEU A 253 18.69 -14.87 -9.10
C LEU A 253 19.91 -15.70 -9.45
N GLN A 254 19.74 -17.00 -9.58
CA GLN A 254 20.76 -17.92 -10.06
C GLN A 254 20.29 -18.59 -11.34
N ILE A 255 21.08 -18.46 -12.40
CA ILE A 255 20.83 -19.13 -13.69
C ILE A 255 21.79 -20.31 -13.82
N ASP A 256 21.26 -21.51 -14.07
CA ASP A 256 22.02 -22.75 -14.07
C ASP A 256 22.94 -22.84 -12.82
N ASP A 257 24.20 -23.19 -12.99
CA ASP A 257 25.22 -23.31 -11.94
C ASP A 257 26.08 -22.02 -11.80
N GLU A 258 25.60 -20.88 -12.32
CA GLU A 258 26.34 -19.61 -12.25
C GLU A 258 26.34 -19.01 -10.83
N THR A 259 27.22 -18.05 -10.61
CA THR A 259 27.20 -17.27 -9.36
C THR A 259 25.89 -16.50 -9.27
N PRO A 260 25.12 -16.64 -8.17
CA PRO A 260 23.86 -15.90 -8.02
C PRO A 260 24.06 -14.39 -8.11
N ALA A 261 23.27 -13.74 -8.94
CA ALA A 261 23.18 -12.28 -9.02
C ALA A 261 22.34 -11.74 -7.87
N TYR A 262 22.85 -10.76 -7.18
CA TYR A 262 22.14 -10.09 -6.09
C TYR A 262 21.28 -8.97 -6.61
N TYR A 263 19.97 -9.14 -6.59
CA TYR A 263 18.99 -8.14 -7.04
C TYR A 263 18.67 -7.06 -5.99
N GLY A 264 19.16 -7.21 -4.76
CA GLY A 264 19.02 -6.20 -3.72
C GLY A 264 17.89 -6.44 -2.73
N VAL A 265 17.47 -5.35 -2.09
CA VAL A 265 16.38 -5.34 -1.09
C VAL A 265 15.03 -5.14 -1.78
N TYR A 266 14.09 -5.99 -1.42
CA TYR A 266 12.72 -5.97 -1.94
C TYR A 266 11.70 -5.86 -0.80
N ASN A 267 10.54 -5.33 -1.11
CA ASN A 267 9.34 -5.46 -0.30
C ASN A 267 8.65 -6.79 -0.64
N MET A 268 8.65 -7.72 0.31
CA MET A 268 7.92 -8.99 0.22
C MET A 268 6.51 -8.76 0.76
N ILE A 269 5.48 -8.99 -0.06
CA ILE A 269 4.09 -8.65 0.25
C ILE A 269 3.21 -9.89 0.11
N GLU A 270 2.30 -10.07 1.06
CA GLU A 270 1.24 -11.08 1.01
C GLU A 270 0.30 -10.80 -0.18
N PRO A 271 0.10 -11.76 -1.09
CA PRO A 271 -0.91 -11.62 -2.13
C PRO A 271 -2.33 -11.65 -1.55
N ILE A 272 -3.20 -10.78 -2.06
CA ILE A 272 -4.63 -10.82 -1.72
C ILE A 272 -5.31 -11.86 -2.62
N ASP A 273 -5.56 -13.05 -2.05
CA ASP A 273 -6.17 -14.20 -2.71
C ASP A 273 -7.01 -15.02 -1.71
N ASP A 274 -7.44 -16.23 -2.09
CA ASP A 274 -8.21 -17.14 -1.24
C ASP A 274 -7.51 -17.47 0.08
N LYS A 275 -6.18 -17.50 0.12
CA LYS A 275 -5.43 -17.73 1.37
C LYS A 275 -5.37 -16.48 2.26
N PHE A 276 -5.30 -15.31 1.68
CA PHE A 276 -5.46 -14.06 2.43
C PHE A 276 -6.79 -14.04 3.19
N VAL A 277 -7.88 -14.39 2.50
CA VAL A 277 -9.21 -14.48 3.09
C VAL A 277 -9.26 -15.57 4.16
N SER A 278 -8.84 -16.79 3.82
CA SER A 278 -8.97 -17.94 4.73
C SER A 278 -8.15 -17.82 6.02
N ARG A 279 -7.09 -17.00 6.05
CA ARG A 279 -6.32 -16.69 7.25
C ARG A 279 -7.03 -15.70 8.18
N ARG A 280 -8.07 -15.04 7.70
CA ARG A 280 -8.80 -13.96 8.41
C ARG A 280 -10.28 -14.28 8.57
N VAL A 281 -10.63 -15.56 8.73
CA VAL A 281 -12.04 -15.97 8.88
C VAL A 281 -12.53 -15.69 10.29
N ASP A 282 -11.86 -16.25 11.29
CA ASP A 282 -12.36 -16.22 12.67
C ASP A 282 -12.30 -14.80 13.26
N GLY A 283 -13.48 -14.24 13.54
CA GLY A 283 -13.60 -12.91 14.14
C GLY A 283 -13.22 -11.74 13.23
N MET A 284 -13.08 -11.99 11.93
CA MET A 284 -12.77 -10.97 10.91
C MET A 284 -13.75 -11.04 9.75
N PHE A 285 -13.48 -11.87 8.72
CA PHE A 285 -14.40 -12.04 7.60
C PHE A 285 -15.61 -12.95 7.91
N GLU A 286 -15.54 -13.73 8.98
CA GLU A 286 -16.53 -14.73 9.41
C GLU A 286 -16.70 -15.90 8.43
N ASN A 287 -16.58 -15.67 7.13
CA ASN A 287 -16.70 -16.68 6.10
C ASN A 287 -15.62 -16.51 5.03
N LYS A 288 -15.13 -17.62 4.45
CA LYS A 288 -14.13 -17.67 3.37
C LYS A 288 -14.73 -17.95 1.99
N ASP A 289 -16.00 -18.34 1.94
CA ASP A 289 -16.65 -18.85 0.72
C ASP A 289 -17.39 -17.73 -0.04
N GLY A 290 -16.94 -16.50 0.14
CA GLY A 290 -17.47 -15.31 -0.50
C GLY A 290 -16.75 -14.92 -1.78
N TYR A 291 -17.07 -13.76 -2.31
CA TYR A 291 -16.57 -13.27 -3.61
C TYR A 291 -15.54 -12.17 -3.46
N LEU A 292 -14.34 -12.40 -3.98
CA LEU A 292 -13.20 -11.47 -3.96
C LEU A 292 -13.01 -10.80 -5.32
N TRP A 293 -12.97 -9.48 -5.32
CA TRP A 293 -12.78 -8.64 -6.51
C TRP A 293 -11.56 -7.75 -6.39
N LYS A 294 -10.70 -7.75 -7.41
CA LYS A 294 -9.66 -6.73 -7.57
C LYS A 294 -10.22 -5.57 -8.38
N CYS A 295 -10.03 -4.35 -7.89
CA CYS A 295 -10.60 -3.13 -8.44
C CYS A 295 -9.48 -2.20 -8.89
N VAL A 296 -9.49 -1.82 -10.17
CA VAL A 296 -8.40 -1.03 -10.78
C VAL A 296 -8.93 0.01 -11.76
N TYR A 297 -8.11 1.02 -12.01
CA TYR A 297 -8.29 1.88 -13.18
C TYR A 297 -7.65 1.18 -14.39
N GLY A 298 -8.46 0.46 -15.13
CA GLY A 298 -8.03 -0.28 -16.32
C GLY A 298 -8.62 0.29 -17.61
N GLU A 299 -8.54 -0.48 -18.69
CA GLU A 299 -9.17 -0.10 -19.97
C GLU A 299 -10.70 0.08 -19.88
N GLY A 300 -11.34 -0.50 -18.88
CA GLY A 300 -12.77 -0.32 -18.60
C GLY A 300 -13.10 0.96 -17.84
N GLY A 301 -12.12 1.80 -17.49
CA GLY A 301 -12.29 3.01 -16.69
C GLY A 301 -11.99 2.81 -15.21
N MET A 302 -12.30 3.81 -14.39
CA MET A 302 -12.11 3.82 -12.93
C MET A 302 -13.03 2.82 -12.24
N ALA A 303 -12.55 2.11 -11.24
CA ALA A 303 -13.37 1.30 -10.35
C ALA A 303 -14.02 2.18 -9.26
N ASP A 304 -14.91 3.08 -9.64
CA ASP A 304 -15.48 4.13 -8.78
C ASP A 304 -16.88 3.80 -8.24
N LEU A 305 -17.41 2.61 -8.54
CA LEU A 305 -18.71 2.11 -8.14
C LEU A 305 -19.92 2.98 -8.61
N LYS A 306 -19.75 3.78 -9.68
CA LYS A 306 -20.79 4.71 -10.16
C LYS A 306 -21.72 4.09 -11.21
N SER A 307 -21.25 3.13 -12.01
CA SER A 307 -22.00 2.51 -13.09
C SER A 307 -21.85 0.99 -13.13
N THR A 308 -22.78 0.30 -13.79
CA THR A 308 -22.71 -1.14 -14.06
C THR A 308 -22.54 -1.46 -15.55
N ASP A 309 -22.74 -0.48 -16.43
CA ASP A 309 -22.81 -0.70 -17.87
C ASP A 309 -21.51 -0.35 -18.58
N ASP A 310 -20.77 0.62 -18.02
CA ASP A 310 -19.52 1.12 -18.62
C ASP A 310 -18.28 0.31 -18.18
N TYR A 311 -18.42 -0.54 -17.14
CA TYR A 311 -17.29 -1.26 -16.56
C TYR A 311 -17.05 -2.60 -17.23
N LYS A 312 -15.78 -2.97 -17.32
CA LYS A 312 -15.34 -4.30 -17.72
C LYS A 312 -15.18 -5.19 -16.50
N PHE A 313 -16.06 -6.19 -16.39
CA PHE A 313 -15.94 -7.27 -15.43
C PHE A 313 -15.19 -8.41 -16.10
N ASN A 314 -14.17 -8.93 -15.46
CA ASN A 314 -13.32 -10.00 -15.99
C ASN A 314 -13.08 -11.08 -14.96
N TRP A 315 -12.95 -12.31 -15.41
CA TRP A 315 -12.47 -13.44 -14.62
C TRP A 315 -11.11 -13.92 -15.14
N ASP A 316 -10.89 -13.89 -16.45
CA ASP A 316 -9.67 -14.36 -17.09
C ASP A 316 -8.53 -13.36 -16.93
N GLN A 317 -7.47 -13.79 -16.22
CA GLN A 317 -6.29 -12.98 -15.91
C GLN A 317 -5.30 -12.86 -17.08
N ASP A 318 -5.48 -13.60 -18.18
CA ASP A 318 -4.52 -13.65 -19.29
C ASP A 318 -4.48 -12.36 -20.12
N ASN A 319 -5.46 -11.48 -19.94
CA ASN A 319 -5.61 -10.24 -20.70
C ASN A 319 -5.01 -8.99 -20.01
N GLY A 320 -4.12 -9.16 -19.05
CA GLY A 320 -3.42 -8.03 -18.42
C GLY A 320 -4.32 -7.14 -17.57
N ILE A 321 -4.42 -5.83 -17.92
CA ILE A 321 -5.24 -4.84 -17.21
C ILE A 321 -6.54 -4.48 -17.96
N ASN A 322 -7.00 -5.34 -18.83
CA ASN A 322 -8.20 -5.09 -19.64
C ASN A 322 -9.49 -5.31 -18.84
N TYR A 323 -9.57 -4.77 -17.63
CA TYR A 323 -10.74 -4.86 -16.77
C TYR A 323 -10.83 -3.65 -15.82
N THR A 324 -12.02 -3.43 -15.26
CA THR A 324 -12.28 -2.52 -14.13
C THR A 324 -12.36 -3.34 -12.83
N TYR A 325 -13.09 -4.44 -12.87
CA TYR A 325 -13.28 -5.38 -11.76
C TYR A 325 -12.89 -6.79 -12.21
N GLU A 326 -11.85 -7.36 -11.58
CA GLU A 326 -11.39 -8.71 -11.84
C GLU A 326 -11.83 -9.65 -10.71
N PHE A 327 -12.62 -10.67 -11.04
CA PHE A 327 -13.01 -11.71 -10.10
C PHE A 327 -11.84 -12.63 -9.78
N LYS A 328 -11.64 -12.91 -8.50
CA LYS A 328 -10.51 -13.73 -8.01
C LYS A 328 -10.92 -15.13 -7.53
N GLY A 329 -12.13 -15.57 -7.88
CA GLY A 329 -12.66 -16.91 -7.62
C GLY A 329 -12.60 -17.81 -8.85
N ASP A 330 -13.37 -18.90 -8.83
CA ASP A 330 -13.48 -19.88 -9.91
C ASP A 330 -14.44 -19.41 -11.01
N GLU A 331 -14.21 -19.86 -12.24
CA GLU A 331 -14.99 -19.48 -13.44
C GLU A 331 -16.50 -19.72 -13.26
N GLU A 332 -16.85 -20.84 -12.63
CA GLU A 332 -18.24 -21.25 -12.41
C GLU A 332 -19.04 -20.26 -11.56
N ASP A 333 -18.37 -19.50 -10.68
CA ASP A 333 -18.98 -18.51 -9.80
C ASP A 333 -19.05 -17.10 -10.41
N PHE A 334 -18.35 -16.85 -11.52
CA PHE A 334 -18.17 -15.51 -12.07
C PHE A 334 -19.46 -14.74 -12.31
N GLU A 335 -20.46 -15.36 -12.94
CA GLU A 335 -21.72 -14.67 -13.26
C GLU A 335 -22.54 -14.35 -12.00
N ALA A 336 -22.50 -15.23 -10.98
CA ALA A 336 -23.16 -14.98 -9.70
C ALA A 336 -22.45 -13.86 -8.92
N ALA A 337 -21.13 -13.90 -8.84
CA ALA A 337 -20.33 -12.85 -8.22
C ALA A 337 -20.53 -11.49 -8.89
N LYS A 338 -20.54 -11.45 -10.21
CA LYS A 338 -20.81 -10.25 -11.01
C LYS A 338 -22.20 -9.69 -10.76
N ALA A 339 -23.22 -10.56 -10.64
CA ALA A 339 -24.58 -10.14 -10.32
C ALA A 339 -24.62 -9.49 -8.94
N GLN A 340 -23.95 -10.05 -7.93
CA GLN A 340 -23.87 -9.49 -6.57
C GLN A 340 -23.18 -8.11 -6.55
N LEU A 341 -22.01 -7.98 -7.19
CA LEU A 341 -21.32 -6.69 -7.28
C LEU A 341 -22.14 -5.63 -8.01
N LYS A 342 -22.83 -6.01 -9.10
CA LYS A 342 -23.74 -5.08 -9.81
C LYS A 342 -24.91 -4.65 -8.95
N ASP A 343 -25.51 -5.56 -8.19
CA ASP A 343 -26.60 -5.22 -7.25
C ASP A 343 -26.12 -4.27 -6.16
N PHE A 344 -24.93 -4.50 -5.60
CA PHE A 344 -24.30 -3.58 -4.64
C PHE A 344 -24.13 -2.18 -5.24
N ILE A 345 -23.57 -2.08 -6.45
CA ILE A 345 -23.37 -0.80 -7.16
C ILE A 345 -24.74 -0.11 -7.42
N LEU A 346 -25.74 -0.85 -7.85
CA LEU A 346 -27.10 -0.30 -8.09
C LEU A 346 -27.73 0.23 -6.81
N LYS A 347 -27.63 -0.50 -5.70
CA LYS A 347 -28.11 -0.06 -4.39
C LYS A 347 -27.35 1.17 -3.89
N LEU A 348 -26.02 1.18 -4.04
CA LEU A 348 -25.17 2.31 -3.71
C LEU A 348 -25.59 3.58 -4.46
N ASN A 349 -25.97 3.48 -5.72
CA ASN A 349 -26.37 4.63 -6.55
C ASN A 349 -27.84 5.02 -6.37
N GLY A 350 -28.72 4.05 -6.19
CA GLY A 350 -30.16 4.26 -6.31
C GLY A 350 -30.90 4.57 -5.00
N LYS A 351 -30.34 4.23 -3.83
CA LYS A 351 -31.02 4.46 -2.55
C LYS A 351 -31.02 5.94 -2.16
N GLY A 352 -32.16 6.45 -1.67
CA GLY A 352 -32.19 7.77 -1.00
C GLY A 352 -31.40 7.76 0.32
N ASP A 353 -31.08 8.93 0.88
CA ASP A 353 -30.13 9.02 1.99
C ASP A 353 -30.55 8.19 3.23
N GLU A 354 -31.81 8.25 3.66
CA GLU A 354 -32.28 7.45 4.80
C GLU A 354 -32.17 5.94 4.54
N SER A 355 -32.61 5.46 3.39
CA SER A 355 -32.53 4.05 3.02
C SER A 355 -31.11 3.58 2.70
N PHE A 356 -30.23 4.49 2.30
CA PHE A 356 -28.82 4.22 2.18
C PHE A 356 -28.16 4.07 3.55
N TYR A 357 -28.45 4.96 4.50
CA TYR A 357 -27.92 4.89 5.85
C TYR A 357 -28.22 3.54 6.52
N GLN A 358 -29.48 3.09 6.43
CA GLN A 358 -29.88 1.79 6.98
C GLN A 358 -29.13 0.66 6.29
N TRP A 359 -29.20 0.61 4.97
CA TRP A 359 -28.59 -0.46 4.17
C TRP A 359 -27.07 -0.55 4.33
N ILE A 360 -26.35 0.57 4.34
CA ILE A 360 -24.88 0.53 4.43
C ILE A 360 -24.41 -0.03 5.78
N ASN A 361 -25.15 0.23 6.87
CA ASN A 361 -24.88 -0.35 8.17
C ASN A 361 -25.28 -1.85 8.29
N GLU A 362 -26.09 -2.35 7.36
CA GLU A 362 -26.43 -3.78 7.27
C GLU A 362 -25.36 -4.57 6.53
N VAL A 363 -24.72 -3.97 5.51
CA VAL A 363 -23.80 -4.66 4.61
C VAL A 363 -22.33 -4.27 4.76
N CYS A 364 -22.00 -3.39 5.70
CA CYS A 364 -20.65 -2.91 5.91
C CYS A 364 -20.42 -2.44 7.37
N ASP A 365 -19.35 -2.85 7.99
CA ASP A 365 -18.86 -2.16 9.20
C ASP A 365 -18.32 -0.77 8.79
N VAL A 366 -19.21 0.23 8.85
CA VAL A 366 -18.90 1.61 8.44
C VAL A 366 -17.79 2.22 9.32
N ASN A 367 -17.71 1.86 10.60
CA ASN A 367 -16.66 2.34 11.49
C ASN A 367 -15.29 1.83 11.01
N PHE A 368 -15.18 0.53 10.75
CA PHE A 368 -13.96 -0.08 10.24
C PHE A 368 -13.55 0.48 8.87
N LEU A 369 -14.53 0.65 7.96
CA LEU A 369 -14.31 1.26 6.65
C LEU A 369 -13.76 2.69 6.77
N LEU A 370 -14.37 3.54 7.61
CA LEU A 370 -13.94 4.93 7.78
C LEU A 370 -12.58 5.04 8.45
N LYS A 371 -12.24 4.15 9.39
CA LYS A 371 -10.88 4.03 9.94
C LYS A 371 -9.86 3.64 8.87
N THR A 372 -10.21 2.70 7.99
CA THR A 372 -9.36 2.33 6.84
C THR A 372 -9.10 3.53 5.94
N TYR A 373 -10.13 4.30 5.62
CA TYR A 373 -9.97 5.51 4.81
C TYR A 373 -9.26 6.65 5.54
N ALA A 374 -9.36 6.75 6.85
CA ALA A 374 -8.57 7.71 7.62
C ALA A 374 -7.07 7.42 7.49
N VAL A 375 -6.65 6.16 7.53
CA VAL A 375 -5.25 5.77 7.25
C VAL A 375 -4.86 6.11 5.81
N ASN A 376 -5.70 5.76 4.82
CA ASN A 376 -5.49 6.05 3.41
C ASN A 376 -5.19 7.54 3.16
N VAL A 377 -6.01 8.42 3.74
CA VAL A 377 -5.86 9.87 3.62
C VAL A 377 -4.65 10.38 4.43
N ALA A 378 -4.41 9.84 5.63
CA ALA A 378 -3.25 10.22 6.44
C ALA A 378 -1.93 9.93 5.72
N VAL A 379 -1.77 8.76 5.08
CA VAL A 379 -0.57 8.43 4.31
C VAL A 379 -0.49 9.17 2.97
N GLY A 380 -1.53 9.90 2.59
CA GLY A 380 -1.56 10.68 1.36
C GLY A 380 -1.63 9.81 0.10
N MET A 381 -2.32 8.66 0.19
CA MET A 381 -2.56 7.81 -0.97
C MET A 381 -3.52 8.50 -1.93
N TRP A 382 -3.02 8.88 -3.09
CA TRP A 382 -3.82 9.59 -4.11
C TRP A 382 -4.32 8.66 -5.23
N ASP A 383 -3.66 7.51 -5.43
CA ASP A 383 -4.02 6.51 -6.45
C ASP A 383 -4.94 5.45 -5.84
N ASP A 384 -6.01 5.90 -5.18
CA ASP A 384 -6.93 5.11 -4.38
C ASP A 384 -8.35 5.07 -4.95
N PHE A 385 -9.25 4.45 -4.21
CA PHE A 385 -10.67 4.40 -4.53
C PHE A 385 -11.32 5.81 -4.60
N TRP A 386 -11.05 6.69 -3.61
CA TRP A 386 -11.74 7.97 -3.50
C TRP A 386 -11.32 8.97 -4.59
N ASN A 387 -10.05 8.95 -4.98
CA ASN A 387 -9.50 9.92 -5.92
C ASN A 387 -9.43 9.38 -7.36
N ASN A 388 -8.87 8.19 -7.55
CA ASN A 388 -8.58 7.65 -8.87
C ASN A 388 -9.34 6.37 -9.23
N GLY A 389 -10.25 5.88 -8.36
CA GLY A 389 -10.99 4.65 -8.58
C GLY A 389 -10.08 3.45 -8.85
N ASN A 390 -9.03 3.27 -8.05
CA ASN A 390 -7.94 2.34 -8.28
C ASN A 390 -7.48 1.67 -6.98
N ASN A 391 -6.67 0.62 -7.10
CA ASN A 391 -5.82 0.05 -6.05
C ASN A 391 -6.55 -0.37 -4.77
N TYR A 392 -7.63 -1.14 -4.90
CA TYR A 392 -8.30 -1.76 -3.77
C TYR A 392 -8.90 -3.11 -4.16
N TYR A 393 -9.30 -3.89 -3.16
CA TYR A 393 -10.11 -5.08 -3.36
C TYR A 393 -11.43 -4.92 -2.60
N LEU A 394 -12.47 -5.59 -3.10
CA LEU A 394 -13.72 -5.82 -2.41
C LEU A 394 -13.84 -7.30 -2.08
N TYR A 395 -14.19 -7.60 -0.86
CA TYR A 395 -14.55 -8.95 -0.46
C TYR A 395 -15.97 -8.95 0.10
N PHE A 396 -16.86 -9.71 -0.53
CA PHE A 396 -18.19 -10.02 -0.03
C PHE A 396 -18.07 -11.35 0.71
N ASN A 397 -18.32 -11.38 2.02
CA ASN A 397 -18.07 -12.57 2.84
C ASN A 397 -19.11 -13.70 2.66
N SER A 398 -20.09 -13.52 1.78
CA SER A 398 -21.13 -14.51 1.47
C SER A 398 -21.45 -14.50 -0.02
N THR A 399 -21.83 -15.66 -0.56
CA THR A 399 -22.37 -15.80 -1.91
C THR A 399 -23.86 -15.45 -2.00
N ASP A 400 -24.53 -15.23 -0.86
CA ASP A 400 -25.92 -14.78 -0.83
C ASP A 400 -26.03 -13.34 -1.29
N MET A 401 -26.95 -13.07 -2.20
CA MET A 401 -27.18 -11.74 -2.77
C MET A 401 -27.77 -10.72 -1.78
N TYR A 402 -28.31 -11.18 -0.65
CA TYR A 402 -29.09 -10.38 0.27
C TYR A 402 -28.56 -10.42 1.71
N ASP A 403 -27.66 -11.34 1.97
CA ASP A 403 -27.06 -11.57 3.31
C ASP A 403 -25.55 -11.70 3.17
N TYR A 404 -24.86 -10.55 3.15
CA TYR A 404 -23.41 -10.42 3.05
C TYR A 404 -22.92 -9.16 3.78
N GLU A 405 -21.68 -9.19 4.15
CA GLU A 405 -20.92 -8.01 4.54
C GLU A 405 -19.79 -7.77 3.52
N VAL A 406 -19.60 -6.50 3.14
CA VAL A 406 -18.58 -6.10 2.18
C VAL A 406 -17.41 -5.41 2.88
N PHE A 407 -16.19 -5.84 2.54
CA PHE A 407 -14.94 -5.31 3.07
C PHE A 407 -14.11 -4.67 1.97
N PHE A 408 -13.53 -3.50 2.30
CA PHE A 408 -12.50 -2.85 1.48
C PHE A 408 -11.12 -3.29 1.95
N LEU A 409 -10.29 -3.78 1.02
CA LEU A 409 -8.93 -4.23 1.32
C LEU A 409 -7.94 -3.28 0.65
N PRO A 410 -7.05 -2.63 1.43
CA PRO A 410 -6.05 -1.72 0.87
C PRO A 410 -5.01 -2.47 0.03
N TYR A 411 -4.61 -1.87 -1.10
CA TYR A 411 -3.67 -2.47 -2.03
C TYR A 411 -2.81 -1.41 -2.75
N ASP A 412 -1.52 -1.72 -3.00
CA ASP A 412 -0.57 -0.96 -3.84
C ASP A 412 -0.27 0.47 -3.33
N TYR A 413 0.26 0.57 -2.11
CA TYR A 413 0.51 1.82 -1.38
C TYR A 413 1.91 2.43 -1.63
N ASP A 414 2.50 2.23 -2.80
CA ASP A 414 3.78 2.85 -3.17
C ASP A 414 3.65 4.35 -3.47
N ASN A 415 2.50 4.81 -3.94
CA ASN A 415 2.19 6.20 -4.27
C ASN A 415 1.71 7.02 -3.06
N THR A 416 2.51 7.04 -1.98
CA THR A 416 2.14 7.63 -0.68
C THR A 416 3.24 8.53 -0.12
N LEU A 417 3.01 9.05 1.08
CA LEU A 417 3.99 9.77 1.90
C LEU A 417 4.73 10.89 1.14
N GLY A 418 3.94 11.77 0.51
CA GLY A 418 4.46 12.96 -0.14
C GLY A 418 4.67 12.84 -1.65
N THR A 419 4.30 11.72 -2.27
CA THR A 419 4.07 11.69 -3.71
C THR A 419 2.83 12.51 -4.05
N SER A 420 2.77 13.06 -5.25
CA SER A 420 1.61 13.78 -5.73
C SER A 420 1.31 13.38 -7.15
N SER A 421 0.04 13.30 -7.50
CA SER A 421 -0.36 13.00 -8.87
C SER A 421 -0.04 14.16 -9.81
N ASN A 422 0.75 13.89 -10.86
CA ASN A 422 0.78 14.76 -12.02
C ASN A 422 -0.39 14.49 -12.98
N CYS A 423 -1.13 13.41 -12.72
CA CYS A 423 -2.15 12.85 -13.59
C CYS A 423 -3.57 13.09 -13.08
N GLY A 424 -3.76 13.79 -11.99
CA GLY A 424 -5.06 13.90 -11.38
C GLY A 424 -5.27 15.12 -10.51
N VAL A 425 -6.23 14.98 -9.63
CA VAL A 425 -6.81 16.05 -8.81
C VAL A 425 -5.85 16.52 -7.73
N GLN A 426 -4.97 15.64 -7.26
CA GLN A 426 -4.13 15.89 -6.09
C GLN A 426 -2.76 16.45 -6.46
N SER A 427 -2.64 17.76 -6.42
CA SER A 427 -1.34 18.42 -6.65
C SER A 427 -0.42 18.42 -5.41
N ASP A 428 -0.97 18.22 -4.20
CA ASP A 428 -0.24 18.26 -2.94
C ASP A 428 -0.90 17.39 -1.87
N SER A 429 -0.59 16.11 -1.86
CA SER A 429 -1.18 15.14 -0.93
C SER A 429 -0.90 15.45 0.56
N GLY A 430 0.20 16.16 0.86
CA GLY A 430 0.53 16.57 2.22
C GLY A 430 -0.37 17.68 2.77
N ARG A 431 -0.96 18.51 1.90
CA ARG A 431 -1.81 19.67 2.29
C ARG A 431 -3.25 19.55 1.83
N GLN A 432 -3.60 18.48 1.14
CA GLN A 432 -4.97 18.25 0.71
C GLN A 432 -5.90 18.17 1.90
N ASP A 433 -7.04 18.82 1.79
CA ASP A 433 -8.12 18.74 2.77
C ASP A 433 -8.58 17.29 2.93
N PRO A 434 -8.49 16.71 4.13
CA PRO A 434 -8.87 15.32 4.36
C PRO A 434 -10.36 15.04 4.17
N TYR A 435 -11.22 16.05 4.18
CA TYR A 435 -12.66 15.93 3.92
C TYR A 435 -13.02 16.14 2.45
N ASN A 436 -12.07 16.60 1.65
CA ASN A 436 -12.19 16.75 0.20
C ASN A 436 -11.00 16.07 -0.48
N TRP A 437 -10.84 14.76 -0.20
CA TRP A 437 -9.70 13.99 -0.68
C TRP A 437 -9.78 13.68 -2.17
N GLY A 438 -10.97 13.34 -2.67
CA GLY A 438 -11.21 13.01 -4.08
C GLY A 438 -12.67 13.20 -4.47
N ASP A 439 -12.96 13.00 -5.74
CA ASP A 439 -14.29 13.15 -6.34
C ASP A 439 -14.76 11.91 -7.12
N SER A 440 -13.99 10.84 -7.10
CA SER A 440 -14.31 9.62 -7.83
C SER A 440 -15.11 8.61 -7.00
N GLY A 441 -14.82 8.44 -5.74
CA GLY A 441 -15.40 7.41 -4.88
C GLY A 441 -16.80 7.76 -4.37
N LEU A 442 -17.85 7.36 -5.08
CA LEU A 442 -19.25 7.64 -4.72
C LEU A 442 -19.61 7.18 -3.29
N LEU A 443 -19.10 6.01 -2.85
CA LEU A 443 -19.36 5.51 -1.51
C LEU A 443 -18.91 6.51 -0.44
N MET A 444 -17.69 7.04 -0.57
CA MET A 444 -17.17 8.02 0.37
C MET A 444 -17.95 9.33 0.35
N GLU A 445 -18.37 9.81 -0.82
CA GLU A 445 -19.22 11.00 -0.93
C GLU A 445 -20.54 10.80 -0.17
N ARG A 446 -21.13 9.62 -0.29
CA ARG A 446 -22.40 9.31 0.37
C ARG A 446 -22.25 9.18 1.88
N LEU A 447 -21.20 8.48 2.35
CA LEU A 447 -20.91 8.35 3.78
C LEU A 447 -20.69 9.74 4.41
N MET A 448 -19.95 10.62 3.74
CA MET A 448 -19.66 11.96 4.25
C MET A 448 -20.88 12.90 4.31
N ARG A 449 -22.08 12.50 3.86
CA ARG A 449 -23.31 13.26 4.07
C ARG A 449 -23.88 13.17 5.48
N PHE A 450 -23.49 12.12 6.24
CA PHE A 450 -24.00 11.87 7.58
C PHE A 450 -23.06 12.40 8.66
N ASP A 451 -23.60 13.16 9.62
CA ASP A 451 -22.82 13.75 10.71
C ASP A 451 -22.13 12.71 11.57
N GLU A 452 -22.80 11.60 11.85
CA GLU A 452 -22.25 10.47 12.60
C GLU A 452 -21.02 9.89 11.91
N PHE A 453 -21.11 9.58 10.61
CA PHE A 453 -19.99 9.03 9.84
C PHE A 453 -18.84 10.02 9.71
N ARG A 454 -19.12 11.31 9.55
CA ARG A 454 -18.11 12.37 9.61
C ARG A 454 -17.42 12.44 10.96
N GLN A 455 -18.16 12.19 12.06
CA GLN A 455 -17.56 12.19 13.40
C GLN A 455 -16.61 11.01 13.59
N ILE A 456 -17.01 9.79 13.20
CA ILE A 456 -16.16 8.58 13.23
C ILE A 456 -14.87 8.82 12.43
N TYR A 457 -14.99 9.33 11.21
CA TYR A 457 -13.84 9.63 10.35
C TYR A 457 -12.91 10.69 10.96
N ARG A 458 -13.49 11.75 11.53
CA ARG A 458 -12.74 12.82 12.22
C ARG A 458 -11.97 12.30 13.43
N ASP A 459 -12.60 11.46 14.23
CA ASP A 459 -11.97 10.89 15.42
C ASP A 459 -10.85 9.95 15.04
N ALA A 460 -11.02 9.14 14.01
CA ALA A 460 -9.96 8.30 13.45
C ALA A 460 -8.75 9.13 12.95
N LEU A 461 -8.98 10.24 12.23
CA LEU A 461 -7.89 11.13 11.81
C LEU A 461 -7.15 11.77 12.99
N LYS A 462 -7.88 12.20 14.04
CA LYS A 462 -7.27 12.74 15.25
C LYS A 462 -6.46 11.70 16.01
N GLU A 463 -6.97 10.48 16.11
CA GLU A 463 -6.26 9.38 16.73
C GLU A 463 -4.95 9.06 15.99
N LEU A 464 -4.99 8.95 14.67
CA LEU A 464 -3.79 8.75 13.84
C LEU A 464 -2.75 9.87 14.01
N ALA A 465 -3.20 11.11 14.13
CA ALA A 465 -2.33 12.28 14.27
C ALA A 465 -1.87 12.55 15.70
N ALA A 466 -2.42 11.84 16.69
CA ALA A 466 -2.14 12.11 18.10
C ALA A 466 -0.69 11.73 18.46
N PRO A 467 0.09 12.63 19.11
CA PRO A 467 1.48 12.35 19.48
C PRO A 467 1.64 11.19 20.45
N SER A 468 0.61 10.93 21.27
CA SER A 468 0.59 9.90 22.32
C SER A 468 0.27 8.49 21.81
N LYS A 469 -0.17 8.35 20.56
CA LYS A 469 -0.69 7.06 20.04
C LYS A 469 0.34 6.24 19.26
N GLU A 470 1.54 6.74 19.04
CA GLU A 470 2.59 6.06 18.26
C GLU A 470 2.15 5.52 16.88
N LEU A 471 1.18 6.20 16.26
CA LEU A 471 0.63 5.81 14.96
C LEU A 471 1.30 6.61 13.83
N PHE A 472 0.63 7.66 13.34
CA PHE A 472 1.09 8.41 12.17
C PHE A 472 1.96 9.63 12.53
N HIS A 473 1.94 10.11 13.76
CA HIS A 473 2.69 11.31 14.16
C HIS A 473 4.20 11.19 13.90
N ALA A 474 4.86 12.31 13.61
CA ALA A 474 6.29 12.37 13.31
C ALA A 474 7.18 11.71 14.37
N ASN A 475 6.81 11.84 15.66
CA ASN A 475 7.55 11.26 16.78
C ASN A 475 7.62 9.72 16.72
N ALA A 476 6.58 9.06 16.20
CA ALA A 476 6.54 7.62 16.03
C ALA A 476 7.10 7.19 14.67
N SER A 477 6.75 7.92 13.61
CA SER A 477 7.02 7.53 12.23
C SER A 477 8.49 7.68 11.85
N ILE A 478 9.12 8.80 12.23
CA ILE A 478 10.53 9.07 11.90
C ILE A 478 11.48 8.04 12.52
N PRO A 479 11.43 7.73 13.83
CA PRO A 479 12.28 6.71 14.43
C PRO A 479 12.07 5.32 13.81
N ARG A 480 10.82 4.94 13.51
CA ARG A 480 10.48 3.67 12.87
C ARG A 480 11.12 3.55 11.49
N ILE A 481 10.98 4.56 10.65
CA ILE A 481 11.59 4.59 9.32
C ILE A 481 13.12 4.52 9.42
N LYS A 482 13.74 5.30 10.31
CA LYS A 482 15.19 5.28 10.53
C LYS A 482 15.67 3.91 10.98
N ALA A 483 14.91 3.22 11.84
CA ALA A 483 15.25 1.86 12.29
C ALA A 483 15.23 0.85 11.13
N TRP A 484 14.23 0.89 10.27
CA TRP A 484 14.15 0.03 9.10
C TRP A 484 15.29 0.31 8.10
N GLN A 485 15.54 1.58 7.80
CA GLN A 485 16.61 1.96 6.89
C GLN A 485 17.99 1.54 7.41
N SER A 486 18.22 1.63 8.73
CA SER A 486 19.46 1.14 9.34
C SER A 486 19.64 -0.37 9.18
N LYS A 487 18.53 -1.15 9.21
CA LYS A 487 18.58 -2.60 8.96
C LYS A 487 18.96 -2.94 7.53
N ILE A 488 18.43 -2.21 6.55
CA ILE A 488 18.63 -2.53 5.13
C ILE A 488 19.86 -1.86 4.51
N ALA A 489 20.37 -0.80 5.12
CA ALA A 489 21.50 -0.02 4.57
C ALA A 489 22.72 -0.88 4.14
N PRO A 490 23.10 -1.94 4.87
CA PRO A 490 24.22 -2.80 4.45
C PRO A 490 23.94 -3.62 3.18
N TYR A 491 22.67 -3.69 2.73
CA TYR A 491 22.22 -4.59 1.67
C TYR A 491 21.69 -3.87 0.43
N ILE A 492 21.85 -2.56 0.35
CA ILE A 492 21.31 -1.78 -0.78
C ILE A 492 22.12 -1.99 -2.06
N SER A 493 23.45 -2.06 -1.94
CA SER A 493 24.32 -2.33 -3.09
C SER A 493 24.00 -3.68 -3.73
N ASN A 494 23.82 -3.71 -5.03
CA ASN A 494 23.32 -4.88 -5.77
C ASN A 494 23.92 -4.96 -7.18
N ASP A 495 23.75 -6.11 -7.86
CA ASP A 495 24.37 -6.39 -9.15
C ASP A 495 23.64 -5.74 -10.33
N THR A 496 22.46 -5.15 -10.13
CA THR A 496 21.81 -4.38 -11.19
C THR A 496 22.45 -3.00 -11.41
N GLY A 497 23.21 -2.52 -10.43
CA GLY A 497 23.78 -1.17 -10.46
C GLY A 497 22.75 -0.04 -10.31
N GLU A 498 21.50 -0.38 -9.97
CA GLU A 498 20.39 0.55 -9.86
C GLU A 498 19.99 0.75 -8.39
N ASP A 499 19.46 1.94 -8.07
CA ASP A 499 18.91 2.26 -6.73
C ASP A 499 19.88 1.91 -5.58
N MET A 500 21.13 2.33 -5.70
CA MET A 500 22.25 1.95 -4.83
C MET A 500 22.33 2.72 -3.51
N ASP A 501 21.46 3.70 -3.29
CA ASP A 501 21.47 4.58 -2.14
C ASP A 501 20.09 4.78 -1.53
N ILE A 502 20.02 4.86 -0.19
CA ILE A 502 18.83 5.36 0.50
C ILE A 502 18.90 6.90 0.52
N LYS A 503 17.86 7.55 -0.02
CA LYS A 503 17.77 9.01 -0.11
C LYS A 503 16.45 9.51 0.47
N ASP A 504 16.52 10.47 1.41
CA ASP A 504 15.32 11.13 1.93
C ASP A 504 14.81 12.17 0.94
N ARG A 505 14.05 11.70 -0.02
CA ARG A 505 13.40 12.53 -1.03
C ARG A 505 12.07 11.92 -1.44
N PRO A 506 11.15 12.69 -2.03
CA PRO A 506 9.93 12.16 -2.62
C PRO A 506 10.23 11.08 -3.65
N ALA A 507 9.24 10.22 -3.90
CA ALA A 507 9.30 9.29 -5.03
C ALA A 507 9.45 10.08 -6.34
N SER A 508 10.12 9.50 -7.34
CA SER A 508 10.35 10.19 -8.62
C SER A 508 9.06 10.36 -9.41
N TRP A 509 8.10 9.47 -9.24
CA TRP A 509 6.83 9.51 -9.93
C TRP A 509 5.85 10.46 -9.23
N GLY A 510 5.23 11.36 -9.97
CA GLY A 510 4.22 12.28 -9.44
C GLY A 510 4.70 13.20 -8.31
N ASN A 511 5.97 13.58 -8.28
CA ASN A 511 6.55 14.28 -7.16
C ASN A 511 6.77 15.78 -7.45
N HIS A 512 6.56 16.61 -6.42
CA HIS A 512 6.85 18.04 -6.45
C HIS A 512 8.09 18.43 -5.64
N GLY A 513 8.91 17.46 -5.29
CA GLY A 513 10.25 17.69 -4.76
C GLY A 513 10.38 18.20 -3.32
N LYS A 514 9.28 18.38 -2.58
CA LYS A 514 9.37 19.09 -1.29
C LYS A 514 9.35 18.20 -0.05
N TYR A 515 8.68 17.07 -0.06
CA TYR A 515 8.51 16.28 1.15
C TYR A 515 9.70 15.39 1.48
N ARG A 516 9.95 15.27 2.78
CA ARG A 516 10.97 14.41 3.39
C ARG A 516 10.28 13.53 4.44
N LEU A 517 10.85 12.36 4.72
CA LEU A 517 10.31 11.43 5.71
C LEU A 517 11.15 11.39 6.99
N MET A 518 12.46 11.64 6.89
CA MET A 518 13.41 11.52 7.99
C MET A 518 13.88 12.88 8.54
N ASP A 519 13.78 13.93 7.75
CA ASP A 519 14.09 15.30 8.17
C ASP A 519 12.93 15.86 9.01
N GLU A 520 13.22 16.31 10.22
CA GLU A 520 12.25 16.89 11.16
C GLU A 520 11.83 18.32 10.81
N GLY A 521 12.27 18.84 9.67
CA GLY A 521 11.98 20.20 9.22
C GLY A 521 10.53 20.40 8.73
N ILE A 522 10.24 21.66 8.35
CA ILE A 522 8.92 22.10 7.87
C ILE A 522 8.43 21.40 6.59
N ASN A 523 9.30 20.67 5.92
CA ASN A 523 8.97 19.84 4.75
C ASN A 523 8.81 18.35 5.10
N ASN A 524 8.84 17.98 6.39
CA ASN A 524 8.54 16.62 6.80
C ASN A 524 7.07 16.31 6.53
N PHE A 525 6.81 15.19 5.83
CA PHE A 525 5.46 14.82 5.44
C PHE A 525 4.52 14.64 6.63
N PHE A 526 4.97 13.95 7.67
CA PHE A 526 4.17 13.69 8.87
C PHE A 526 3.82 14.99 9.61
N VAL A 527 4.80 15.90 9.75
CA VAL A 527 4.57 17.22 10.38
C VAL A 527 3.55 18.03 9.59
N VAL A 528 3.68 18.08 8.26
CA VAL A 528 2.75 18.84 7.41
C VAL A 528 1.36 18.22 7.45
N LYS A 529 1.27 16.89 7.28
CA LYS A 529 -0.02 16.19 7.16
C LYS A 529 -0.81 16.20 8.46
N THR A 530 -0.16 16.08 9.61
CA THR A 530 -0.84 16.18 10.92
C THR A 530 -1.25 17.61 11.30
N GLY A 531 -0.78 18.62 10.57
CA GLY A 531 -1.18 20.02 10.73
C GLY A 531 -2.37 20.45 9.86
N VAL A 532 -2.90 19.58 9.02
CA VAL A 532 -4.06 19.83 8.15
C VAL A 532 -5.33 19.26 8.77
#